data_e235db28d2db92626a3d1991c1ab6c3d
#
_entry.id   e235db28d2db92626a3d1991c1ab6c3d
#
_cell.length_a   1.000
_cell.length_b   1.000
_cell.length_c   1.000
_cell.angle_alpha   90.00
_cell.angle_beta   90.00
_cell.angle_gamma   90.00
#
_symmetry.space_group_name_H-M   'P 1'
#
loop_
_entity.id
_entity.type
_entity.pdbx_description
1 polymer ?
#
loop_
_entity_poly.entity_id
_entity_poly.type
_entity_poly.pdbx_seq_one_letter_code
_entity_poly.pdbx_strand_id
1 'polypeptide(L)'
;MELENYIISCETISDLDRDEILSRLDVHQFCVIRGLIKPDALQIGMDEVRSYIEGTEDRACTGEKPEEVRDYFMKMSIGQGNHSGHDINRGRFMRTVYVPLDERDKFQLVDIFKNVARVRNLLMAKELDFAVEQPEEGFWTAARIHHFPIGGGFMVPHRDTLLPSLLDEAQYEYFQPILVMSEKSVDYEKGGGVAVIGDQMVEYEDFCNFGDIAIYNVNTIHGVNEVDLHRPFVQRSAAGRYSGLVTLYKEM
;
A
#
# COMPACT_ATOMS: atom_id res chain seq x y z
N MET A 1 21.95 -4.84 -9.91
CA MET A 1 20.76 -5.65 -9.54
C MET A 1 20.13 -6.12 -10.85
N GLU A 2 19.98 -7.43 -11.04
CA GLU A 2 19.30 -7.98 -12.22
C GLU A 2 17.79 -7.95 -11.94
N LEU A 3 17.09 -7.01 -12.57
CA LEU A 3 15.67 -6.73 -12.28
C LEU A 3 14.76 -7.93 -12.54
N GLU A 4 15.12 -8.79 -13.50
CA GLU A 4 14.37 -10.01 -13.85
C GLU A 4 14.20 -10.96 -12.65
N ASN A 5 15.12 -10.94 -11.70
CA ASN A 5 15.04 -11.76 -10.50
C ASN A 5 13.93 -11.32 -9.53
N TYR A 6 13.42 -10.11 -9.67
CA TYR A 6 12.42 -9.53 -8.77
C TYR A 6 11.03 -9.40 -9.40
N ILE A 7 10.92 -9.43 -10.75
CA ILE A 7 9.68 -9.16 -11.46
C ILE A 7 9.05 -10.46 -11.97
N ILE A 8 7.78 -10.66 -11.66
CA ILE A 8 6.91 -11.72 -12.17
C ILE A 8 5.86 -11.05 -13.05
N SER A 9 5.82 -11.40 -14.33
CA SER A 9 4.82 -10.86 -15.26
C SER A 9 3.62 -11.78 -15.34
N CYS A 10 2.40 -11.22 -15.22
CA CYS A 10 1.15 -11.95 -15.38
C CYS A 10 0.04 -11.03 -15.88
N GLU A 11 -0.98 -11.59 -16.51
CA GLU A 11 -2.15 -10.82 -16.95
C GLU A 11 -3.38 -11.07 -16.09
N THR A 12 -3.44 -12.22 -15.45
CA THR A 12 -4.54 -12.64 -14.57
C THR A 12 -4.01 -13.27 -13.29
N ILE A 13 -4.86 -13.33 -12.27
CA ILE A 13 -4.49 -13.94 -10.98
C ILE A 13 -4.18 -15.44 -11.13
N SER A 14 -4.79 -16.11 -12.11
CA SER A 14 -4.56 -17.54 -12.39
C SER A 14 -3.20 -17.84 -13.03
N ASP A 15 -2.50 -16.82 -13.53
CA ASP A 15 -1.15 -16.97 -14.07
C ASP A 15 -0.08 -16.95 -12.98
N LEU A 16 -0.46 -16.58 -11.74
CA LEU A 16 0.47 -16.49 -10.64
C LEU A 16 0.73 -17.86 -10.00
N ASP A 17 1.99 -18.21 -9.90
CA ASP A 17 2.46 -19.34 -9.13
C ASP A 17 2.88 -18.88 -7.71
N ARG A 18 2.14 -19.36 -6.70
CA ARG A 18 2.41 -19.05 -5.30
C ARG A 18 3.83 -19.44 -4.89
N ASP A 19 4.27 -20.63 -5.29
CA ASP A 19 5.56 -21.16 -4.85
C ASP A 19 6.72 -20.39 -5.51
N GLU A 20 6.55 -19.91 -6.74
CA GLU A 20 7.50 -19.00 -7.37
C GLU A 20 7.61 -17.69 -6.61
N ILE A 21 6.48 -17.07 -6.23
CA ILE A 21 6.48 -15.81 -5.47
C ILE A 21 7.17 -16.02 -4.11
N LEU A 22 6.80 -17.07 -3.38
CA LEU A 22 7.39 -17.38 -2.07
C LEU A 22 8.91 -17.63 -2.17
N SER A 23 9.35 -18.35 -3.19
CA SER A 23 10.78 -18.59 -3.44
C SER A 23 11.55 -17.27 -3.63
N ARG A 24 10.97 -16.30 -4.35
CA ARG A 24 11.59 -14.98 -4.53
C ARG A 24 11.60 -14.17 -3.23
N LEU A 25 10.52 -14.23 -2.46
CA LEU A 25 10.45 -13.57 -1.15
C LEU A 25 11.45 -14.17 -0.15
N ASP A 26 11.67 -15.47 -0.16
CA ASP A 26 12.64 -16.13 0.71
C ASP A 26 14.08 -15.72 0.38
N VAL A 27 14.40 -15.60 -0.90
CA VAL A 27 15.75 -15.24 -1.35
C VAL A 27 16.01 -13.73 -1.25
N HIS A 28 15.03 -12.93 -1.66
CA HIS A 28 15.21 -11.48 -1.86
C HIS A 28 14.46 -10.62 -0.86
N GLN A 29 13.51 -11.21 -0.09
CA GLN A 29 12.58 -10.52 0.82
C GLN A 29 11.65 -9.51 0.11
N PHE A 30 11.64 -9.54 -1.22
CA PHE A 30 10.92 -8.59 -2.06
C PHE A 30 10.66 -9.18 -3.46
N CYS A 31 9.49 -8.94 -4.02
CA CYS A 31 9.21 -9.19 -5.43
C CYS A 31 8.15 -8.21 -5.97
N VAL A 32 7.99 -8.18 -7.30
CA VAL A 32 7.05 -7.31 -8.01
C VAL A 32 6.21 -8.16 -8.96
N ILE A 33 4.89 -8.03 -8.88
CA ILE A 33 3.97 -8.55 -9.88
C ILE A 33 3.65 -7.43 -10.88
N ARG A 34 3.85 -7.70 -12.16
CA ARG A 34 3.66 -6.76 -13.26
C ARG A 34 2.59 -7.23 -14.23
N GLY A 35 1.69 -6.32 -14.63
CA GLY A 35 0.71 -6.55 -15.69
C GLY A 35 -0.67 -6.99 -15.20
N LEU A 36 -0.82 -7.42 -13.94
CA LEU A 36 -2.10 -7.80 -13.35
C LEU A 36 -3.09 -6.62 -13.32
N ILE A 37 -2.62 -5.45 -12.94
CA ILE A 37 -3.43 -4.23 -12.91
C ILE A 37 -3.20 -3.45 -14.21
N LYS A 38 -4.28 -3.14 -14.91
CA LYS A 38 -4.20 -2.40 -16.19
C LYS A 38 -4.05 -0.90 -15.90
N PRO A 39 -3.01 -0.24 -16.42
CA PRO A 39 -2.72 1.18 -16.15
C PRO A 39 -3.89 2.11 -16.48
N ASP A 40 -4.61 1.89 -17.58
CA ASP A 40 -5.72 2.76 -18.00
C ASP A 40 -6.88 2.74 -16.97
N ALA A 41 -7.21 1.56 -16.44
CA ALA A 41 -8.25 1.44 -15.42
C ALA A 41 -7.82 2.09 -14.10
N LEU A 42 -6.55 1.91 -13.71
CA LEU A 42 -6.00 2.54 -12.52
C LEU A 42 -5.94 4.07 -12.66
N GLN A 43 -5.62 4.59 -13.85
CA GLN A 43 -5.56 6.03 -14.11
C GLN A 43 -6.92 6.71 -13.89
N ILE A 44 -8.01 6.09 -14.37
CA ILE A 44 -9.37 6.61 -14.15
C ILE A 44 -9.64 6.78 -12.65
N GLY A 45 -9.34 5.76 -11.85
CA GLY A 45 -9.52 5.83 -10.41
C GLY A 45 -8.62 6.85 -9.73
N MET A 46 -7.39 7.01 -10.21
CA MET A 46 -6.46 8.01 -9.67
C MET A 46 -6.91 9.44 -9.93
N ASP A 47 -7.56 9.71 -11.04
CA ASP A 47 -8.10 11.05 -11.34
C ASP A 47 -9.23 11.41 -10.34
N GLU A 48 -10.09 10.44 -10.00
CA GLU A 48 -11.12 10.61 -8.96
C GLU A 48 -10.50 10.82 -7.56
N VAL A 49 -9.46 10.06 -7.21
CA VAL A 49 -8.74 10.21 -5.94
C VAL A 49 -8.09 11.57 -5.83
N ARG A 50 -7.42 12.05 -6.89
CA ARG A 50 -6.79 13.38 -6.91
C ARG A 50 -7.84 14.48 -6.75
N SER A 51 -8.95 14.41 -7.47
CA SER A 51 -10.08 15.34 -7.35
C SER A 51 -10.67 15.33 -5.94
N TYR A 52 -10.78 14.16 -5.32
CA TYR A 52 -11.26 14.03 -3.94
C TYR A 52 -10.31 14.69 -2.93
N ILE A 53 -9.00 14.51 -3.09
CA ILE A 53 -7.98 15.14 -2.22
C ILE A 53 -8.06 16.66 -2.31
N GLU A 54 -8.17 17.22 -3.51
CA GLU A 54 -8.23 18.67 -3.72
C GLU A 54 -9.53 19.30 -3.22
N GLY A 55 -10.64 18.55 -3.30
CA GLY A 55 -11.98 19.00 -2.92
C GLY A 55 -12.39 18.72 -1.48
N THR A 56 -11.59 17.95 -0.71
CA THR A 56 -11.99 17.48 0.63
C THR A 56 -10.99 17.94 1.69
N GLU A 57 -11.49 18.24 2.89
CA GLU A 57 -10.62 18.56 4.02
C GLU A 57 -10.12 17.28 4.72
N ASP A 58 -8.83 17.29 5.11
CA ASP A 58 -8.27 16.23 5.93
C ASP A 58 -8.91 16.23 7.31
N ARG A 59 -9.36 15.08 7.78
CA ARG A 59 -9.75 14.91 9.19
C ARG A 59 -8.50 14.91 10.07
N ALA A 60 -8.67 15.33 11.33
CA ALA A 60 -7.60 15.20 12.31
C ALA A 60 -7.20 13.73 12.47
N CYS A 61 -5.90 13.46 12.57
CA CYS A 61 -5.39 12.13 12.77
C CYS A 61 -5.59 11.71 14.22
N THR A 62 -6.66 10.94 14.48
CA THR A 62 -7.01 10.42 15.82
C THR A 62 -6.76 8.93 15.99
N GLY A 63 -5.92 8.34 15.13
CA GLY A 63 -5.77 6.89 15.02
C GLY A 63 -6.71 6.30 13.97
N GLU A 64 -6.84 4.99 13.98
CA GLU A 64 -7.70 4.24 13.07
C GLU A 64 -8.73 3.47 13.89
N LYS A 65 -9.99 3.76 13.66
CA LYS A 65 -11.09 3.05 14.28
C LYS A 65 -11.74 2.13 13.25
N PRO A 66 -12.09 0.88 13.59
CA PRO A 66 -12.66 -0.07 12.66
C PRO A 66 -13.90 0.45 11.92
N GLU A 67 -14.79 1.16 12.62
CA GLU A 67 -15.99 1.75 12.04
C GLU A 67 -15.69 2.88 11.04
N GLU A 68 -14.61 3.62 11.22
CA GLU A 68 -14.20 4.69 10.29
C GLU A 68 -13.67 4.10 8.98
N VAL A 69 -12.99 2.94 9.05
CA VAL A 69 -12.41 2.27 7.87
C VAL A 69 -13.49 1.69 6.95
N ARG A 70 -14.71 1.51 7.46
CA ARG A 70 -15.88 1.08 6.68
C ARG A 70 -16.54 2.22 5.90
N ASP A 71 -15.95 3.42 5.90
CA ASP A 71 -16.46 4.56 5.14
C ASP A 71 -15.36 5.28 4.36
N TYR A 72 -15.75 6.06 3.36
CA TYR A 72 -14.83 6.90 2.60
C TYR A 72 -14.48 8.14 3.42
N PHE A 73 -13.25 8.22 3.85
CA PHE A 73 -12.73 9.42 4.49
C PHE A 73 -11.22 9.59 4.26
N MET A 74 -10.73 10.74 4.62
CA MET A 74 -9.34 11.11 4.45
C MET A 74 -8.80 11.76 5.72
N LYS A 75 -7.58 11.39 6.10
CA LYS A 75 -6.85 12.02 7.20
C LYS A 75 -5.39 12.26 6.83
N MET A 76 -4.75 13.23 7.46
CA MET A 76 -3.34 13.52 7.28
C MET A 76 -2.58 13.44 8.61
N SER A 77 -1.47 12.69 8.59
CA SER A 77 -0.48 12.69 9.67
C SER A 77 0.55 13.79 9.42
N ILE A 78 0.69 14.71 10.39
CA ILE A 78 1.58 15.88 10.29
C ILE A 78 2.73 15.73 11.30
N GLY A 79 3.52 14.68 11.16
CA GLY A 79 4.68 14.50 12.02
C GLY A 79 4.35 14.12 13.45
N GLN A 80 3.28 13.43 13.67
CA GLN A 80 2.93 12.93 14.99
C GLN A 80 3.80 11.76 15.39
N GLY A 81 4.34 11.84 16.59
CA GLY A 81 4.94 10.73 17.28
C GLY A 81 3.92 9.60 17.46
N ASN A 82 4.45 8.46 17.72
CA ASN A 82 3.75 7.23 17.96
C ASN A 82 2.79 7.33 19.16
N HIS A 83 1.63 6.71 19.06
CA HIS A 83 0.66 6.54 20.15
C HIS A 83 1.17 5.77 21.37
N SER A 84 2.33 5.15 21.29
CA SER A 84 2.97 4.38 22.36
C SER A 84 3.93 5.20 23.24
N GLY A 85 3.92 6.52 23.16
CA GLY A 85 4.71 7.40 24.03
C GLY A 85 6.20 7.47 23.71
N HIS A 86 6.62 6.99 22.54
CA HIS A 86 7.98 7.19 22.05
C HIS A 86 8.03 8.42 21.14
N ASP A 87 8.98 9.31 21.35
CA ASP A 87 9.20 10.55 20.59
C ASP A 87 9.73 10.32 19.15
N ILE A 88 9.43 9.17 18.55
CA ILE A 88 9.87 8.84 17.20
C ILE A 88 8.81 9.33 16.20
N ASN A 89 9.20 10.29 15.40
CA ASN A 89 8.42 10.77 14.28
C ASN A 89 8.48 9.73 13.14
N ARG A 90 7.48 8.84 13.06
CA ARG A 90 7.45 7.74 12.08
C ARG A 90 7.14 8.20 10.66
N GLY A 91 6.47 9.34 10.50
CA GLY A 91 6.09 9.86 9.19
C GLY A 91 5.67 11.32 9.28
N ARG A 92 5.70 12.00 8.15
CA ARG A 92 5.27 13.39 8.02
C ARG A 92 4.54 13.57 6.70
N PHE A 93 3.48 14.37 6.73
CA PHE A 93 2.65 14.66 5.56
C PHE A 93 2.19 13.39 4.84
N MET A 94 1.82 12.36 5.61
CA MET A 94 1.21 11.16 5.04
C MET A 94 -0.31 11.29 5.10
N ARG A 95 -0.93 11.38 3.94
CA ARG A 95 -2.39 11.33 3.83
C ARG A 95 -2.83 9.89 3.61
N THR A 96 -3.87 9.47 4.32
CA THR A 96 -4.52 8.18 4.12
C THR A 96 -5.94 8.43 3.64
N VAL A 97 -6.28 7.90 2.47
CA VAL A 97 -7.64 7.83 1.94
C VAL A 97 -8.15 6.40 2.13
N TYR A 98 -9.24 6.23 2.86
CA TYR A 98 -9.86 4.92 3.10
C TYR A 98 -10.83 4.59 1.98
N VAL A 99 -10.77 3.35 1.51
CA VAL A 99 -11.57 2.84 0.38
C VAL A 99 -12.25 1.54 0.81
N PRO A 100 -13.51 1.59 1.24
CA PRO A 100 -14.31 0.39 1.45
C PRO A 100 -14.46 -0.42 0.17
N LEU A 101 -14.38 -1.76 0.27
CA LEU A 101 -14.52 -2.66 -0.87
C LEU A 101 -15.99 -3.05 -1.08
N ASP A 102 -16.85 -2.07 -1.28
CA ASP A 102 -18.28 -2.26 -1.41
C ASP A 102 -18.85 -1.67 -2.73
N GLU A 103 -20.14 -1.84 -2.94
CA GLU A 103 -20.86 -1.44 -4.15
C GLU A 103 -20.85 0.07 -4.45
N ARG A 104 -20.50 0.91 -3.48
CA ARG A 104 -20.45 2.37 -3.66
C ARG A 104 -19.35 2.80 -4.64
N ASP A 105 -18.27 2.05 -4.74
CA ASP A 105 -17.08 2.23 -5.61
C ASP A 105 -16.81 3.68 -6.05
N LYS A 106 -16.69 4.57 -5.07
CA LYS A 106 -16.57 6.01 -5.27
C LYS A 106 -15.45 6.43 -6.23
N PHE A 107 -14.38 5.64 -6.27
CA PHE A 107 -13.18 5.94 -7.06
C PHE A 107 -12.97 4.99 -8.25
N GLN A 108 -13.91 4.11 -8.54
CA GLN A 108 -13.75 3.07 -9.56
C GLN A 108 -12.48 2.21 -9.34
N LEU A 109 -12.13 1.93 -8.08
CA LEU A 109 -10.93 1.19 -7.68
C LEU A 109 -11.25 -0.11 -6.93
N VAL A 110 -12.52 -0.43 -6.66
CA VAL A 110 -12.89 -1.60 -5.85
C VAL A 110 -12.39 -2.89 -6.50
N ASP A 111 -12.60 -3.10 -7.80
CA ASP A 111 -12.15 -4.30 -8.49
C ASP A 111 -10.61 -4.39 -8.54
N ILE A 112 -9.92 -3.26 -8.65
CA ILE A 112 -8.46 -3.20 -8.59
C ILE A 112 -7.98 -3.65 -7.21
N PHE A 113 -8.54 -3.10 -6.13
CA PHE A 113 -8.17 -3.48 -4.77
C PHE A 113 -8.59 -4.92 -4.41
N LYS A 114 -9.69 -5.42 -4.96
CA LYS A 114 -10.04 -6.85 -4.84
C LYS A 114 -8.95 -7.74 -5.46
N ASN A 115 -8.39 -7.37 -6.61
CA ASN A 115 -7.27 -8.12 -7.20
C ASN A 115 -6.00 -8.06 -6.32
N VAL A 116 -5.69 -6.91 -5.72
CA VAL A 116 -4.58 -6.81 -4.74
C VAL A 116 -4.84 -7.70 -3.52
N ALA A 117 -6.09 -7.75 -3.03
CA ALA A 117 -6.46 -8.63 -1.91
C ALA A 117 -6.35 -10.12 -2.29
N ARG A 118 -6.72 -10.49 -3.51
CA ARG A 118 -6.56 -11.85 -4.04
C ARG A 118 -5.09 -12.30 -4.10
N VAL A 119 -4.17 -11.38 -4.46
CA VAL A 119 -2.72 -11.66 -4.38
C VAL A 119 -2.32 -11.98 -2.94
N ARG A 120 -2.74 -11.20 -1.96
CA ARG A 120 -2.51 -11.48 -0.53
C ARG A 120 -3.07 -12.85 -0.15
N ASN A 121 -4.32 -13.14 -0.52
CA ASN A 121 -5.00 -14.38 -0.18
C ASN A 121 -4.33 -15.60 -0.80
N LEU A 122 -3.89 -15.49 -2.06
CA LEU A 122 -3.08 -16.53 -2.72
C LEU A 122 -1.82 -16.84 -1.90
N LEU A 123 -1.08 -15.82 -1.46
CA LEU A 123 0.14 -16.00 -0.67
C LEU A 123 -0.15 -16.63 0.70
N MET A 124 -1.25 -16.27 1.33
CA MET A 124 -1.73 -16.84 2.59
C MET A 124 -2.32 -18.26 2.45
N ALA A 125 -2.32 -18.85 1.26
CA ALA A 125 -2.97 -20.13 0.96
C ALA A 125 -4.46 -20.15 1.37
N LYS A 126 -5.17 -19.03 1.16
CA LYS A 126 -6.61 -18.89 1.35
C LYS A 126 -7.33 -18.86 0.01
N GLU A 127 -8.66 -19.06 0.03
CA GLU A 127 -9.49 -18.81 -1.14
C GLU A 127 -9.30 -17.37 -1.65
N LEU A 128 -9.32 -17.15 -2.95
CA LEU A 128 -8.98 -15.84 -3.53
C LEU A 128 -9.84 -14.69 -2.98
N ASP A 129 -11.12 -14.95 -2.73
CA ASP A 129 -12.06 -13.95 -2.22
C ASP A 129 -12.23 -14.00 -0.68
N PHE A 130 -11.33 -14.73 0.05
CA PHE A 130 -11.36 -14.80 1.51
C PHE A 130 -11.41 -13.40 2.14
N ALA A 131 -12.45 -13.16 2.95
CA ALA A 131 -12.70 -11.91 3.67
C ALA A 131 -12.71 -10.63 2.77
N VAL A 132 -12.98 -10.76 1.47
CA VAL A 132 -13.02 -9.64 0.53
C VAL A 132 -14.42 -9.07 0.39
N GLU A 133 -15.41 -9.90 0.04
CA GLU A 133 -16.78 -9.43 -0.18
C GLU A 133 -17.61 -9.40 1.09
N GLN A 134 -17.32 -10.30 2.00
CA GLN A 134 -17.97 -10.38 3.30
C GLN A 134 -16.97 -10.85 4.37
N PRO A 135 -17.25 -10.57 5.66
CA PRO A 135 -16.41 -11.09 6.73
C PRO A 135 -16.35 -12.63 6.70
N GLU A 136 -15.15 -13.16 6.94
CA GLU A 136 -14.89 -14.58 6.99
C GLU A 136 -13.87 -14.89 8.07
N GLU A 137 -14.09 -15.96 8.88
CA GLU A 137 -13.24 -16.35 10.00
C GLU A 137 -12.96 -15.20 11.00
N GLY A 138 -13.86 -14.21 11.11
CA GLY A 138 -13.71 -13.04 11.97
C GLY A 138 -12.79 -11.95 11.38
N PHE A 139 -12.49 -12.02 10.08
CA PHE A 139 -11.74 -11.00 9.35
C PHE A 139 -12.57 -10.39 8.23
N TRP A 140 -12.23 -9.16 7.85
CA TRP A 140 -12.75 -8.45 6.69
C TRP A 140 -11.66 -7.57 6.07
N THR A 141 -11.79 -7.23 4.81
CA THR A 141 -10.79 -6.48 4.06
C THR A 141 -11.29 -5.07 3.74
N ALA A 142 -10.42 -4.09 3.92
CA ALA A 142 -10.57 -2.78 3.31
C ALA A 142 -9.26 -2.32 2.66
N ALA A 143 -9.37 -1.34 1.76
CA ALA A 143 -8.23 -0.73 1.12
C ALA A 143 -7.93 0.66 1.69
N ARG A 144 -6.68 1.06 1.52
CA ARG A 144 -6.17 2.39 1.84
C ARG A 144 -5.28 2.88 0.72
N ILE A 145 -5.38 4.16 0.42
CA ILE A 145 -4.42 4.84 -0.44
C ILE A 145 -3.57 5.73 0.44
N HIS A 146 -2.28 5.49 0.45
CA HIS A 146 -1.32 6.39 1.09
C HIS A 146 -0.82 7.39 0.06
N HIS A 147 -1.02 8.66 0.33
CA HIS A 147 -0.49 9.78 -0.43
C HIS A 147 0.59 10.49 0.37
N PHE A 148 1.77 10.57 -0.18
CA PHE A 148 2.91 11.32 0.34
C PHE A 148 3.11 12.56 -0.55
N PRO A 149 2.62 13.73 -0.12
CA PRO A 149 2.72 14.95 -0.92
C PRO A 149 4.16 15.36 -1.19
N ILE A 150 4.37 16.02 -2.31
CA ILE A 150 5.63 16.75 -2.56
C ILE A 150 5.89 17.75 -1.42
N GLY A 151 7.16 18.08 -1.17
CA GLY A 151 7.57 18.95 -0.07
C GLY A 151 7.89 18.18 1.21
N GLY A 152 8.25 16.89 1.09
CA GLY A 152 8.84 16.07 2.15
C GLY A 152 7.87 15.15 2.88
N GLY A 153 6.85 14.63 2.21
CA GLY A 153 6.09 13.48 2.72
C GLY A 153 7.02 12.26 2.85
N PHE A 154 7.01 11.58 3.99
CA PHE A 154 7.88 10.41 4.23
C PHE A 154 7.30 9.45 5.27
N MET A 155 7.86 8.23 5.31
CA MET A 155 7.71 7.26 6.38
C MET A 155 9.05 6.60 6.67
N VAL A 156 9.51 6.65 7.92
CA VAL A 156 10.79 6.06 8.29
C VAL A 156 10.81 4.54 8.00
N PRO A 157 11.97 3.99 7.62
CA PRO A 157 12.10 2.55 7.47
C PRO A 157 11.74 1.81 8.75
N HIS A 158 10.86 0.82 8.64
CA HIS A 158 10.34 0.03 9.75
C HIS A 158 9.97 -1.38 9.29
N ARG A 159 9.64 -2.24 10.25
CA ARG A 159 8.90 -3.49 10.01
C ARG A 159 7.49 -3.34 10.54
N ASP A 160 6.53 -3.94 9.86
CA ASP A 160 5.19 -4.06 10.39
C ASP A 160 5.20 -5.00 11.60
N THR A 161 4.48 -4.63 12.66
CA THR A 161 4.46 -5.41 13.90
C THR A 161 3.04 -5.70 14.39
N LEU A 162 2.12 -4.76 14.23
CA LEU A 162 0.77 -4.91 14.79
C LEU A 162 -0.05 -5.94 14.03
N LEU A 163 -0.13 -5.79 12.70
CA LEU A 163 -0.91 -6.71 11.87
C LEU A 163 -0.30 -8.12 11.83
N PRO A 164 1.02 -8.31 11.69
CA PRO A 164 1.63 -9.62 11.86
C PRO A 164 1.25 -10.31 13.16
N SER A 165 1.28 -9.63 14.31
CA SER A 165 0.90 -10.21 15.60
C SER A 165 -0.56 -10.69 15.63
N LEU A 166 -1.48 -9.95 14.99
CA LEU A 166 -2.88 -10.36 14.90
C LEU A 166 -3.08 -11.59 14.00
N LEU A 167 -2.29 -11.70 12.93
CA LEU A 167 -2.32 -12.83 12.01
C LEU A 167 -1.64 -14.07 12.61
N ASP A 168 -0.56 -13.89 13.39
CA ASP A 168 0.10 -14.97 14.14
C ASP A 168 -0.86 -15.64 15.13
N GLU A 169 -1.71 -14.87 15.84
CA GLU A 169 -2.77 -15.42 16.69
C GLU A 169 -3.75 -16.32 15.91
N ALA A 170 -3.99 -16.00 14.64
CA ALA A 170 -4.83 -16.78 13.74
C ALA A 170 -4.04 -17.86 12.96
N GLN A 171 -2.73 -17.98 13.18
CA GLN A 171 -1.82 -18.86 12.44
C GLN A 171 -1.74 -18.55 10.94
N TYR A 172 -1.83 -17.26 10.55
CA TYR A 172 -1.69 -16.80 9.19
C TYR A 172 -0.34 -16.14 8.97
N GLU A 173 0.27 -16.42 7.82
CA GLU A 173 1.47 -15.71 7.38
C GLU A 173 1.12 -14.28 6.95
N TYR A 174 2.02 -13.35 7.22
CA TYR A 174 1.87 -11.95 6.82
C TYR A 174 2.60 -11.65 5.52
N PHE A 175 1.83 -11.15 4.56
CA PHE A 175 2.33 -10.59 3.30
C PHE A 175 1.68 -9.24 3.06
N GLN A 176 2.47 -8.25 2.64
CA GLN A 176 1.96 -6.92 2.30
C GLN A 176 2.15 -6.65 0.81
N PRO A 177 1.10 -6.83 -0.01
CA PRO A 177 1.08 -6.32 -1.37
C PRO A 177 0.83 -4.81 -1.35
N ILE A 178 1.66 -4.07 -2.07
CA ILE A 178 1.58 -2.63 -2.25
C ILE A 178 1.36 -2.32 -3.73
N LEU A 179 0.22 -1.78 -4.07
CA LEU A 179 -0.05 -1.29 -5.42
C LEU A 179 0.69 0.04 -5.65
N VAL A 180 1.51 0.11 -6.69
CA VAL A 180 2.18 1.33 -7.12
C VAL A 180 1.18 2.18 -7.91
N MET A 181 0.78 3.33 -7.36
CA MET A 181 -0.30 4.19 -7.87
C MET A 181 0.21 5.57 -8.33
N SER A 182 1.50 5.73 -8.50
CA SER A 182 2.17 6.91 -9.04
C SER A 182 3.43 6.51 -9.77
N GLU A 183 3.88 7.32 -10.69
CA GLU A 183 5.07 7.08 -11.50
C GLU A 183 6.16 8.09 -11.12
N LYS A 184 7.33 7.58 -10.68
CA LYS A 184 8.50 8.41 -10.44
C LYS A 184 8.95 9.06 -11.75
N SER A 185 9.36 10.32 -11.69
CA SER A 185 9.65 11.19 -12.82
C SER A 185 8.42 11.77 -13.56
N VAL A 186 7.21 11.38 -13.20
CA VAL A 186 5.94 11.96 -13.69
C VAL A 186 5.20 12.65 -12.55
N ASP A 187 4.84 11.93 -11.51
CA ASP A 187 4.06 12.43 -10.36
C ASP A 187 4.95 13.08 -9.28
N TYR A 188 6.20 12.65 -9.19
CA TYR A 188 7.23 13.19 -8.29
C TYR A 188 8.63 12.85 -8.85
N GLU A 189 9.69 13.56 -8.38
CA GLU A 189 11.03 13.42 -8.94
C GLU A 189 11.98 12.61 -8.02
N LYS A 190 11.93 12.86 -6.70
CA LYS A 190 12.87 12.30 -5.73
C LYS A 190 12.16 11.67 -4.55
N GLY A 191 12.85 10.71 -3.93
CA GLY A 191 12.31 9.91 -2.83
C GLY A 191 11.44 8.77 -3.35
N GLY A 192 10.46 8.36 -2.56
CA GLY A 192 9.56 7.25 -2.90
C GLY A 192 9.77 6.02 -2.04
N GLY A 193 9.13 4.92 -2.41
CA GLY A 193 9.14 3.68 -1.66
C GLY A 193 10.52 3.03 -1.60
N VAL A 194 10.94 2.65 -0.40
CA VAL A 194 12.21 1.95 -0.14
C VAL A 194 11.96 0.64 0.56
N ALA A 195 12.80 -0.35 0.25
CA ALA A 195 12.86 -1.62 0.96
C ALA A 195 14.31 -2.09 1.09
N VAL A 196 14.59 -2.88 2.13
CA VAL A 196 15.86 -3.61 2.23
C VAL A 196 15.72 -4.88 1.40
N ILE A 197 16.45 -4.92 0.29
CA ILE A 197 16.52 -6.04 -0.65
C ILE A 197 17.92 -6.62 -0.56
N GLY A 198 18.03 -7.86 -0.09
CA GLY A 198 19.32 -8.38 0.36
C GLY A 198 19.83 -7.52 1.52
N ASP A 199 21.05 -7.00 1.41
CA ASP A 199 21.67 -6.17 2.44
C ASP A 199 21.66 -4.66 2.10
N GLN A 200 20.88 -4.24 1.10
CA GLN A 200 20.88 -2.87 0.61
C GLN A 200 19.49 -2.23 0.71
N MET A 201 19.48 -0.96 1.13
CA MET A 201 18.29 -0.12 1.01
C MET A 201 18.13 0.30 -0.46
N VAL A 202 17.01 -0.07 -1.07
CA VAL A 202 16.74 0.15 -2.50
C VAL A 202 15.47 0.97 -2.64
N GLU A 203 15.51 2.01 -3.47
CA GLU A 203 14.31 2.71 -3.95
C GLU A 203 13.66 1.86 -5.04
N TYR A 204 12.71 1.00 -4.66
CA TYR A 204 12.13 0.02 -5.59
C TYR A 204 11.26 0.67 -6.68
N GLU A 205 10.79 1.88 -6.46
CA GLU A 205 10.01 2.63 -7.46
C GLU A 205 10.88 3.14 -8.64
N ASP A 206 12.22 3.03 -8.55
CA ASP A 206 13.10 3.26 -9.70
C ASP A 206 12.94 2.20 -10.81
N PHE A 207 12.35 1.05 -10.49
CA PHE A 207 12.11 -0.04 -11.45
C PHE A 207 10.67 -0.58 -11.45
N CYS A 208 9.80 -0.04 -10.60
CA CYS A 208 8.37 -0.32 -10.65
C CYS A 208 7.68 0.60 -11.66
N ASN A 209 6.68 0.06 -12.33
CA ASN A 209 5.78 0.80 -13.21
C ASN A 209 4.47 1.13 -12.49
N PHE A 210 3.74 2.10 -12.98
CA PHE A 210 2.37 2.38 -12.56
C PHE A 210 1.49 1.14 -12.76
N GLY A 211 0.84 0.66 -11.68
CA GLY A 211 0.04 -0.57 -11.67
C GLY A 211 0.80 -1.82 -11.24
N ASP A 212 2.12 -1.77 -11.02
CA ASP A 212 2.85 -2.90 -10.42
C ASP A 212 2.43 -3.13 -8.97
N ILE A 213 2.52 -4.38 -8.51
CA ILE A 213 2.29 -4.75 -7.12
C ILE A 213 3.62 -5.19 -6.51
N ALA A 214 4.20 -4.37 -5.65
CA ALA A 214 5.35 -4.71 -4.85
C ALA A 214 4.92 -5.55 -3.63
N ILE A 215 5.64 -6.62 -3.33
CA ILE A 215 5.32 -7.53 -2.24
C ILE A 215 6.53 -7.72 -1.35
N TYR A 216 6.30 -7.67 -0.05
CA TYR A 216 7.27 -8.02 0.97
C TYR A 216 6.61 -8.76 2.15
N ASN A 217 7.43 -9.45 2.94
CA ASN A 217 7.00 -10.21 4.10
C ASN A 217 7.32 -9.46 5.41
N VAL A 218 6.98 -10.07 6.55
CA VAL A 218 7.17 -9.51 7.89
C VAL A 218 8.61 -9.09 8.20
N ASN A 219 9.61 -9.71 7.58
CA ASN A 219 11.03 -9.46 7.86
C ASN A 219 11.59 -8.25 7.11
N THR A 220 10.93 -7.82 6.05
CA THR A 220 11.42 -6.75 5.17
C THR A 220 11.31 -5.40 5.86
N ILE A 221 12.44 -4.70 6.00
CA ILE A 221 12.45 -3.29 6.39
C ILE A 221 12.04 -2.48 5.17
N HIS A 222 11.02 -1.64 5.34
CA HIS A 222 10.49 -0.81 4.26
C HIS A 222 10.06 0.57 4.78
N GLY A 223 9.89 1.51 3.87
CA GLY A 223 9.51 2.87 4.21
C GLY A 223 9.28 3.73 2.97
N VAL A 224 9.26 5.04 3.16
CA VAL A 224 9.15 6.03 2.07
C VAL A 224 10.15 7.15 2.33
N ASN A 225 11.11 7.31 1.43
CA ASN A 225 12.04 8.45 1.44
C ASN A 225 11.28 9.75 1.16
N GLU A 226 11.81 10.87 1.67
CA GLU A 226 11.19 12.19 1.53
C GLU A 226 10.88 12.54 0.08
N VAL A 227 9.58 12.67 -0.22
CA VAL A 227 9.09 12.96 -1.57
C VAL A 227 9.31 14.43 -1.88
N ASP A 228 10.16 14.72 -2.88
CA ASP A 228 10.46 16.07 -3.37
C ASP A 228 10.67 17.11 -2.26
N LEU A 229 11.50 16.78 -1.26
CA LEU A 229 11.80 17.67 -0.12
C LEU A 229 12.25 19.08 -0.54
N HIS A 230 12.85 19.20 -1.72
CA HIS A 230 13.32 20.47 -2.27
C HIS A 230 12.19 21.41 -2.75
N ARG A 231 10.95 20.92 -2.83
CA ARG A 231 9.76 21.68 -3.25
C ARG A 231 8.95 22.13 -2.03
N PRO A 232 8.18 23.22 -2.12
CA PRO A 232 7.32 23.63 -1.03
C PRO A 232 6.15 22.66 -0.83
N PHE A 233 5.85 22.35 0.42
CA PHE A 233 4.62 21.63 0.77
C PHE A 233 3.38 22.51 0.51
N VAL A 234 2.37 21.94 -0.14
CA VAL A 234 1.07 22.59 -0.37
C VAL A 234 -0.03 21.67 0.18
N GLN A 235 -0.72 22.11 1.22
CA GLN A 235 -1.63 21.30 2.02
C GLN A 235 -2.71 20.56 1.22
N ARG A 236 -3.30 21.19 0.23
CA ARG A 236 -4.38 20.59 -0.59
C ARG A 236 -3.91 20.10 -1.95
N SER A 237 -2.62 20.01 -2.17
CA SER A 237 -2.10 19.47 -3.42
C SER A 237 -2.31 17.96 -3.46
N ALA A 238 -2.76 17.47 -4.62
CA ALA A 238 -2.77 16.07 -4.95
C ALA A 238 -1.44 15.59 -5.60
N ALA A 239 -0.46 16.49 -5.80
CA ALA A 239 0.84 16.09 -6.35
C ALA A 239 1.65 15.31 -5.31
N GLY A 240 2.30 14.24 -5.76
CA GLY A 240 3.15 13.41 -4.91
C GLY A 240 3.08 11.93 -5.22
N ARG A 241 3.63 11.14 -4.32
CA ARG A 241 3.68 9.69 -4.41
C ARG A 241 2.42 9.05 -3.85
N TYR A 242 1.89 8.04 -4.57
CA TYR A 242 0.74 7.25 -4.15
C TYR A 242 1.05 5.76 -4.08
N SER A 243 0.47 5.08 -3.10
CA SER A 243 0.46 3.61 -3.04
C SER A 243 -0.85 3.11 -2.44
N GLY A 244 -1.31 1.97 -2.93
CA GLY A 244 -2.51 1.29 -2.46
C GLY A 244 -2.17 0.08 -1.60
N LEU A 245 -2.91 -0.11 -0.51
CA LEU A 245 -2.75 -1.24 0.41
C LEU A 245 -4.09 -1.89 0.68
N VAL A 246 -4.07 -3.19 0.92
CA VAL A 246 -5.22 -3.95 1.42
C VAL A 246 -4.88 -4.53 2.79
N THR A 247 -5.79 -4.37 3.73
CA THR A 247 -5.57 -4.77 5.12
C THR A 247 -6.69 -5.70 5.57
N LEU A 248 -6.32 -6.79 6.24
CA LEU A 248 -7.25 -7.61 7.00
C LEU A 248 -7.50 -6.96 8.38
N TYR A 249 -8.76 -6.66 8.64
CA TYR A 249 -9.23 -6.18 9.92
C TYR A 249 -9.93 -7.31 10.66
N LYS A 250 -9.73 -7.40 11.97
CA LYS A 250 -10.45 -8.32 12.83
C LYS A 250 -11.81 -7.71 13.19
N GLU A 251 -12.88 -8.48 13.07
CA GLU A 251 -14.18 -8.10 13.65
C GLU A 251 -14.08 -8.08 15.18
N MET A 252 -14.62 -7.04 15.80
CA MET A 252 -14.68 -6.91 17.24
C MET A 252 -15.97 -7.52 17.78
#